data_ca0ac156a59d5a7c48e8adff249d5df6
#
_entry.id   ca0ac156a59d5a7c48e8adff249d5df6
#
_cell.length_a   1.000
_cell.length_b   1.000
_cell.length_c   1.000
_cell.angle_alpha   90.00
_cell.angle_beta   90.00
_cell.angle_gamma   90.00
#
_symmetry.space_group_name_H-M   'P 1'
#
loop_
_entity.id
_entity.type
_entity.pdbx_description
1 polymer ?
#
loop_
_entity_poly.entity_id
_entity_poly.type
_entity_poly.pdbx_seq_one_letter_code
_entity_poly.pdbx_strand_id
1 'polypeptide(L)'
;MNPEKTERVPRLTSVQLLAEEIPKPSYDRNSLKVGIVHFGIGAFHRAHQAVYLEEILGHDPSDWMICGVSLLHSTTRDQMSPQNSLYTVAERSERGDSLKVIGSVKEVLFAPKEQLEVLKRLADFQTKLVTLTISEKGYCHDPSSGKLLKKHPDILHDLANYQFPMSAIGYLVAGLDLRYKAGLPPYTVLSCDNLPENGNMLRNLVLEFSKIVNPGLNQWITDKGCFPSSMVDRIVPAVTENDKLSITEQLKCRDEAAVICEPFRQWVIENKFACGLPDFQSVGVQLTDDIRPYEEMKLRLLNGTHSTIAYLGF
;
A
#
# COMPACT_ATOMS: atom_id res chain seq x y z
N MET A 1 -12.34 8.76 29.14
CA MET A 1 -13.05 9.99 28.68
C MET A 1 -14.48 9.63 28.34
N ASN A 2 -15.46 10.52 28.62
CA ASN A 2 -16.87 10.26 28.28
C ASN A 2 -17.03 10.39 26.75
N PRO A 3 -17.72 9.47 26.04
CA PRO A 3 -17.93 9.53 24.57
C PRO A 3 -18.50 10.87 24.07
N GLU A 4 -19.38 11.51 24.85
CA GLU A 4 -19.95 12.82 24.50
C GLU A 4 -18.94 13.99 24.49
N LYS A 5 -17.78 13.83 25.15
CA LYS A 5 -16.70 14.84 25.10
C LYS A 5 -15.82 14.71 23.86
N THR A 6 -15.76 13.55 23.24
CA THR A 6 -14.94 13.29 22.05
C THR A 6 -15.51 13.93 20.79
N GLU A 7 -16.83 14.08 20.68
CA GLU A 7 -17.47 14.76 19.53
C GLU A 7 -17.15 16.26 19.43
N ARG A 8 -16.70 16.89 20.53
CA ARG A 8 -16.31 18.31 20.56
C ARG A 8 -14.84 18.56 20.16
N VAL A 9 -14.05 17.49 20.03
CA VAL A 9 -12.63 17.61 19.62
C VAL A 9 -12.56 17.74 18.09
N PRO A 10 -11.79 18.71 17.54
CA PRO A 10 -11.69 18.89 16.11
C PRO A 10 -11.09 17.65 15.44
N ARG A 11 -11.57 17.34 14.22
CA ARG A 11 -10.98 16.28 13.42
C ARG A 11 -9.61 16.71 12.91
N LEU A 12 -8.69 15.76 12.74
CA LEU A 12 -7.34 15.98 12.20
C LEU A 12 -7.42 16.36 10.72
N THR A 13 -7.68 17.60 10.39
CA THR A 13 -7.79 18.10 9.01
C THR A 13 -6.54 18.84 8.53
N SER A 14 -5.64 19.22 9.47
CA SER A 14 -4.45 19.99 9.20
C SER A 14 -3.38 19.74 10.25
N VAL A 15 -2.11 19.78 9.82
CA VAL A 15 -0.94 19.67 10.72
C VAL A 15 -0.79 20.87 11.66
N GLN A 16 -1.41 22.02 11.35
CA GLN A 16 -1.43 23.22 12.20
C GLN A 16 -2.25 23.05 13.47
N LEU A 17 -3.11 22.03 13.54
CA LEU A 17 -3.87 21.71 14.74
C LEU A 17 -3.04 20.97 15.80
N LEU A 18 -1.85 20.49 15.43
CA LEU A 18 -1.01 19.66 16.28
C LEU A 18 0.03 20.48 17.03
N ALA A 19 0.31 20.06 18.26
CA ALA A 19 1.41 20.59 19.05
C ALA A 19 2.76 20.42 18.34
N GLU A 20 3.77 21.27 18.67
CA GLU A 20 5.06 21.28 17.99
C GLU A 20 5.82 19.96 18.17
N GLU A 21 5.72 19.37 19.34
CA GLU A 21 6.37 18.12 19.73
C GLU A 21 5.86 16.88 19.03
N ILE A 22 4.68 16.94 18.36
CA ILE A 22 4.17 15.82 17.58
C ILE A 22 4.86 15.77 16.21
N PRO A 23 5.63 14.72 15.90
CA PRO A 23 6.20 14.51 14.57
C PRO A 23 5.12 14.51 13.49
N LYS A 24 5.29 15.31 12.45
CA LYS A 24 4.30 15.58 11.42
C LYS A 24 4.99 15.95 10.09
N PRO A 25 4.27 15.88 8.94
CA PRO A 25 4.81 16.32 7.66
C PRO A 25 5.39 17.74 7.73
N SER A 26 6.65 17.89 7.31
CA SER A 26 7.37 19.17 7.23
C SER A 26 7.39 19.75 5.81
N TYR A 27 6.93 19.00 4.82
CA TYR A 27 6.93 19.35 3.40
C TYR A 27 5.54 19.86 2.96
N ASP A 28 5.53 20.66 1.87
CA ASP A 28 4.26 21.10 1.25
C ASP A 28 3.62 19.98 0.44
N ARG A 29 2.67 19.30 1.04
CA ARG A 29 1.90 18.21 0.41
C ARG A 29 1.15 18.64 -0.85
N ASN A 30 0.80 19.92 -0.98
CA ASN A 30 0.03 20.41 -2.13
C ASN A 30 0.89 20.51 -3.38
N SER A 31 2.16 20.87 -3.24
CA SER A 31 3.11 21.02 -4.34
C SER A 31 3.55 19.69 -4.94
N LEU A 32 3.57 18.60 -4.15
CA LEU A 32 4.05 17.29 -4.58
C LEU A 32 2.99 16.50 -5.33
N LYS A 33 3.41 15.68 -6.31
CA LYS A 33 2.55 14.85 -7.15
C LYS A 33 2.53 13.40 -6.69
N VAL A 34 1.51 12.66 -7.17
CA VAL A 34 1.40 11.23 -6.97
C VAL A 34 2.40 10.50 -7.87
N GLY A 35 3.32 9.75 -7.28
CA GLY A 35 4.25 8.86 -7.97
C GLY A 35 3.94 7.38 -7.74
N ILE A 36 3.12 7.08 -6.73
CA ILE A 36 2.74 5.73 -6.33
C ILE A 36 1.22 5.59 -6.30
N VAL A 37 0.72 4.54 -6.95
CA VAL A 37 -0.67 4.07 -6.75
C VAL A 37 -0.61 2.81 -5.89
N HIS A 38 -1.36 2.78 -4.80
CA HIS A 38 -1.37 1.65 -3.87
C HIS A 38 -2.76 1.01 -3.79
N PHE A 39 -2.87 -0.26 -4.16
CA PHE A 39 -4.07 -1.07 -3.99
C PHE A 39 -4.11 -1.75 -2.62
N GLY A 40 -5.19 -1.54 -1.87
CA GLY A 40 -5.37 -2.14 -0.56
C GLY A 40 -4.86 -1.24 0.59
N ILE A 41 -5.29 0.03 0.63
CA ILE A 41 -4.88 1.00 1.66
C ILE A 41 -5.42 0.65 3.07
N GLY A 42 -5.06 -0.56 3.55
CA GLY A 42 -5.39 -1.06 4.88
C GLY A 42 -4.47 -0.51 5.98
N ALA A 43 -4.64 -1.06 7.19
CA ALA A 43 -3.82 -0.70 8.35
C ALA A 43 -2.34 -1.03 8.12
N PHE A 44 -2.03 -2.19 7.52
CA PHE A 44 -0.66 -2.60 7.25
C PHE A 44 0.08 -1.60 6.37
N HIS A 45 -0.47 -1.24 5.20
CA HIS A 45 0.15 -0.25 4.32
C HIS A 45 0.39 1.08 5.03
N ARG A 46 -0.63 1.57 5.76
CA ARG A 46 -0.56 2.84 6.49
C ARG A 46 0.50 2.84 7.60
N ALA A 47 0.72 1.69 8.23
CA ALA A 47 1.75 1.51 9.26
C ALA A 47 3.11 1.10 8.70
N HIS A 48 3.25 0.78 7.42
CA HIS A 48 4.49 0.25 6.83
C HIS A 48 4.99 1.09 5.66
N GLN A 49 4.54 0.83 4.42
CA GLN A 49 5.06 1.51 3.22
C GLN A 49 4.90 3.04 3.31
N ALA A 50 3.76 3.51 3.77
CA ALA A 50 3.50 4.94 3.88
C ALA A 50 4.38 5.64 4.92
N VAL A 51 4.85 4.92 5.96
CA VAL A 51 5.80 5.45 6.95
C VAL A 51 7.18 5.65 6.33
N TYR A 52 7.67 4.70 5.53
CA TYR A 52 8.93 4.87 4.78
C TYR A 52 8.86 6.06 3.84
N LEU A 53 7.75 6.21 3.11
CA LEU A 53 7.55 7.35 2.20
C LEU A 53 7.46 8.68 2.96
N GLU A 54 6.83 8.71 4.13
CA GLU A 54 6.80 9.90 4.99
C GLU A 54 8.20 10.37 5.37
N GLU A 55 9.09 9.43 5.69
CA GLU A 55 10.47 9.76 6.05
C GLU A 55 11.26 10.26 4.85
N ILE A 56 11.13 9.63 3.68
CA ILE A 56 11.76 10.11 2.44
C ILE A 56 11.32 11.54 2.14
N LEU A 57 10.00 11.80 2.11
CA LEU A 57 9.44 13.11 1.78
C LEU A 57 9.81 14.18 2.83
N GLY A 58 10.05 13.79 4.08
CA GLY A 58 10.54 14.69 5.13
C GLY A 58 11.98 15.14 4.93
N HIS A 59 12.81 14.32 4.28
CA HIS A 59 14.23 14.64 3.98
C HIS A 59 14.40 15.21 2.56
N ASP A 60 13.71 14.64 1.59
CA ASP A 60 13.78 15.02 0.16
C ASP A 60 12.35 15.09 -0.42
N PRO A 61 11.69 16.25 -0.32
CA PRO A 61 10.36 16.45 -0.90
C PRO A 61 10.38 16.23 -2.42
N SER A 62 9.70 15.20 -2.88
CA SER A 62 9.71 14.76 -4.27
C SER A 62 8.37 14.18 -4.72
N ASP A 63 8.16 14.02 -6.03
CA ASP A 63 6.90 13.57 -6.63
C ASP A 63 6.67 12.05 -6.43
N TRP A 64 6.65 11.62 -5.15
CA TRP A 64 6.43 10.23 -4.74
C TRP A 64 5.26 10.06 -3.77
N MET A 65 4.32 11.00 -3.72
CA MET A 65 3.13 10.83 -2.89
C MET A 65 2.28 9.63 -3.34
N ILE A 66 1.49 9.12 -2.42
CA ILE A 66 0.68 7.91 -2.61
C ILE A 66 -0.76 8.31 -2.92
N CYS A 67 -1.33 7.72 -4.00
CA CYS A 67 -2.77 7.58 -4.19
C CYS A 67 -3.17 6.18 -3.70
N GLY A 68 -3.89 6.10 -2.58
CA GLY A 68 -4.40 4.84 -2.06
C GLY A 68 -5.71 4.45 -2.77
N VAL A 69 -5.89 3.16 -3.05
CA VAL A 69 -7.08 2.62 -3.71
C VAL A 69 -7.70 1.52 -2.86
N SER A 70 -8.96 1.71 -2.46
CA SER A 70 -9.78 0.68 -1.82
C SER A 70 -10.60 -0.06 -2.87
N LEU A 71 -10.48 -1.40 -2.95
CA LEU A 71 -11.17 -2.22 -3.95
C LEU A 71 -12.57 -2.67 -3.51
N LEU A 72 -12.74 -2.99 -2.22
CA LEU A 72 -13.96 -3.67 -1.73
C LEU A 72 -14.83 -2.78 -0.85
N HIS A 73 -14.24 -1.96 0.01
CA HIS A 73 -14.96 -1.18 1.01
C HIS A 73 -14.51 0.28 1.02
N SER A 74 -15.44 1.20 1.19
CA SER A 74 -15.15 2.64 1.23
C SER A 74 -14.62 3.13 2.60
N THR A 75 -14.62 2.28 3.62
CA THR A 75 -14.33 2.65 5.01
C THR A 75 -13.06 3.49 5.17
N THR A 76 -11.95 3.03 4.64
CA THR A 76 -10.67 3.77 4.76
C THR A 76 -10.73 5.11 4.02
N ARG A 77 -11.34 5.17 2.84
CA ARG A 77 -11.55 6.41 2.10
C ARG A 77 -12.43 7.38 2.90
N ASP A 78 -13.52 6.89 3.47
CA ASP A 78 -14.48 7.71 4.24
C ASP A 78 -13.87 8.20 5.57
N GLN A 79 -12.91 7.47 6.12
CA GLN A 79 -12.13 7.91 7.27
C GLN A 79 -11.06 8.94 6.90
N MET A 80 -10.28 8.72 5.84
CA MET A 80 -9.10 9.53 5.50
C MET A 80 -9.43 10.80 4.71
N SER A 81 -10.38 10.74 3.76
CA SER A 81 -10.67 11.91 2.89
C SER A 81 -11.11 13.15 3.67
N PRO A 82 -12.00 13.06 4.70
CA PRO A 82 -12.35 14.22 5.52
C PRO A 82 -11.21 14.73 6.41
N GLN A 83 -10.09 14.01 6.48
CA GLN A 83 -8.88 14.37 7.24
C GLN A 83 -7.75 14.84 6.30
N ASN A 84 -8.06 15.20 5.06
CA ASN A 84 -7.03 15.55 4.07
C ASN A 84 -6.01 14.43 3.86
N SER A 85 -6.44 13.18 4.05
CA SER A 85 -5.61 11.95 4.06
C SER A 85 -4.48 11.94 5.10
N LEU A 86 -4.51 12.84 6.10
CA LEU A 86 -3.64 12.76 7.27
C LEU A 86 -4.13 11.66 8.20
N TYR A 87 -3.22 10.98 8.88
CA TYR A 87 -3.55 10.01 9.92
C TYR A 87 -2.35 9.78 10.84
N THR A 88 -2.61 9.20 12.00
CA THR A 88 -1.62 8.93 13.03
C THR A 88 -1.15 7.49 12.98
N VAL A 89 0.15 7.30 13.09
CA VAL A 89 0.77 6.03 13.47
C VAL A 89 1.18 6.12 14.94
N ALA A 90 0.66 5.21 15.77
CA ALA A 90 1.07 5.04 17.16
C ALA A 90 1.99 3.82 17.26
N GLU A 91 3.28 4.04 17.44
CA GLU A 91 4.25 2.97 17.70
C GLU A 91 4.20 2.60 19.19
N ARG A 92 3.70 1.40 19.47
CA ARG A 92 3.50 0.89 20.82
C ARG A 92 4.70 0.09 21.31
N SER A 93 5.26 0.50 22.43
CA SER A 93 6.37 -0.19 23.10
C SER A 93 6.12 -0.29 24.60
N GLU A 94 6.99 -1.03 25.32
CA GLU A 94 6.97 -1.09 26.79
C GLU A 94 7.13 0.29 27.46
N ARG A 95 7.69 1.28 26.75
CA ARG A 95 7.90 2.65 27.24
C ARG A 95 6.69 3.56 26.99
N GLY A 96 5.61 3.03 26.37
CA GLY A 96 4.43 3.76 25.96
C GLY A 96 4.32 3.94 24.45
N ASP A 97 3.30 4.66 24.02
CA ASP A 97 3.01 4.94 22.61
C ASP A 97 3.75 6.20 22.16
N SER A 98 4.46 6.10 21.01
CA SER A 98 5.03 7.23 20.30
C SER A 98 4.14 7.56 19.09
N LEU A 99 3.66 8.80 18.99
CA LEU A 99 2.76 9.23 17.93
C LEU A 99 3.52 9.97 16.82
N LYS A 100 3.18 9.66 15.57
CA LYS A 100 3.64 10.39 14.38
C LYS A 100 2.47 10.56 13.41
N VAL A 101 2.28 11.77 12.89
CA VAL A 101 1.26 12.04 11.86
C VAL A 101 1.88 11.86 10.49
N ILE A 102 1.20 11.08 9.65
CA ILE A 102 1.63 10.71 8.30
C ILE A 102 0.84 11.53 7.26
N GLY A 103 1.55 12.09 6.31
CA GLY A 103 1.00 12.88 5.21
C GLY A 103 1.41 12.40 3.82
N SER A 104 2.18 11.32 3.71
CA SER A 104 2.65 10.77 2.43
C SER A 104 1.52 10.25 1.52
N VAL A 105 0.34 9.96 2.07
CA VAL A 105 -0.88 9.65 1.29
C VAL A 105 -1.55 10.95 0.88
N LYS A 106 -1.60 11.23 -0.43
CA LYS A 106 -2.20 12.46 -0.98
C LYS A 106 -3.73 12.37 -1.05
N GLU A 107 -4.23 11.22 -1.47
CA GLU A 107 -5.65 10.95 -1.67
C GLU A 107 -5.96 9.46 -1.51
N VAL A 108 -7.23 9.15 -1.29
CA VAL A 108 -7.74 7.77 -1.27
C VAL A 108 -8.96 7.68 -2.17
N LEU A 109 -8.92 6.76 -3.14
CA LEU A 109 -10.01 6.48 -4.07
C LEU A 109 -10.74 5.17 -3.67
N PHE A 110 -12.04 5.15 -3.90
CA PHE A 110 -12.85 3.93 -3.78
C PHE A 110 -13.18 3.41 -5.18
N ALA A 111 -12.46 2.41 -5.63
CA ALA A 111 -12.48 1.90 -6.99
C ALA A 111 -13.89 1.62 -7.56
N PRO A 112 -14.85 1.02 -6.81
CA PRO A 112 -16.20 0.78 -7.32
C PRO A 112 -17.00 2.04 -7.71
N LYS A 113 -16.63 3.21 -7.17
CA LYS A 113 -17.30 4.49 -7.48
C LYS A 113 -16.44 5.44 -8.31
N GLU A 114 -15.13 5.27 -8.27
CA GLU A 114 -14.15 6.20 -8.82
C GLU A 114 -13.22 5.50 -9.84
N GLN A 115 -13.74 4.50 -10.55
CA GLN A 115 -13.00 3.64 -11.46
C GLN A 115 -12.18 4.42 -12.50
N LEU A 116 -12.78 5.43 -13.12
CA LEU A 116 -12.11 6.26 -14.13
C LEU A 116 -10.95 7.06 -13.52
N GLU A 117 -11.09 7.54 -12.29
CA GLU A 117 -10.02 8.27 -11.62
C GLU A 117 -8.84 7.33 -11.27
N VAL A 118 -9.14 6.09 -10.83
CA VAL A 118 -8.09 5.07 -10.64
C VAL A 118 -7.34 4.80 -11.95
N LEU A 119 -8.05 4.61 -13.06
CA LEU A 119 -7.43 4.40 -14.38
C LEU A 119 -6.62 5.61 -14.85
N LYS A 120 -7.10 6.83 -14.61
CA LYS A 120 -6.32 8.06 -14.90
C LYS A 120 -5.02 8.10 -14.10
N ARG A 121 -5.05 7.74 -12.80
CA ARG A 121 -3.84 7.66 -11.97
C ARG A 121 -2.86 6.63 -12.49
N LEU A 122 -3.33 5.44 -12.89
CA LEU A 122 -2.48 4.41 -13.49
C LEU A 122 -1.89 4.82 -14.84
N ALA A 123 -2.65 5.55 -15.65
CA ALA A 123 -2.21 6.04 -16.96
C ALA A 123 -1.26 7.26 -16.87
N ASP A 124 -1.26 7.98 -15.75
CA ASP A 124 -0.43 9.18 -15.57
C ASP A 124 1.06 8.82 -15.66
N PHE A 125 1.83 9.60 -16.44
CA PHE A 125 3.27 9.39 -16.59
C PHE A 125 4.05 9.59 -15.28
N GLN A 126 3.50 10.35 -14.32
CA GLN A 126 4.08 10.52 -12.98
C GLN A 126 3.99 9.25 -12.13
N THR A 127 3.00 8.38 -12.40
CA THR A 127 2.89 7.09 -11.71
C THR A 127 4.00 6.16 -12.20
N LYS A 128 4.97 5.91 -11.35
CA LYS A 128 6.16 5.09 -11.64
C LYS A 128 6.13 3.75 -10.92
N LEU A 129 5.38 3.66 -9.81
CA LEU A 129 5.30 2.48 -8.97
C LEU A 129 3.84 2.20 -8.63
N VAL A 130 3.42 0.95 -8.77
CA VAL A 130 2.11 0.46 -8.32
C VAL A 130 2.37 -0.63 -7.29
N THR A 131 1.89 -0.43 -6.06
CA THR A 131 2.11 -1.36 -4.94
C THR A 131 0.80 -1.98 -4.49
N LEU A 132 0.84 -3.19 -3.92
CA LEU A 132 -0.35 -3.94 -3.50
C LEU A 132 -0.18 -4.52 -2.09
N THR A 133 -1.23 -4.37 -1.27
CA THR A 133 -1.47 -5.14 -0.04
C THR A 133 -2.95 -5.53 -0.01
N ILE A 134 -3.32 -6.53 -0.82
CA ILE A 134 -4.71 -6.93 -1.10
C ILE A 134 -5.07 -8.31 -0.55
N SER A 135 -4.13 -8.92 0.17
CA SER A 135 -4.17 -10.31 0.65
C SER A 135 -4.26 -11.35 -0.48
N GLU A 136 -3.98 -12.60 -0.15
CA GLU A 136 -3.92 -13.70 -1.12
C GLU A 136 -5.17 -13.80 -2.02
N LYS A 137 -6.36 -13.64 -1.44
CA LYS A 137 -7.63 -13.73 -2.16
C LYS A 137 -7.81 -12.64 -3.21
N GLY A 138 -7.23 -11.46 -2.99
CA GLY A 138 -7.34 -10.31 -3.91
C GLY A 138 -6.63 -10.50 -5.24
N TYR A 139 -5.70 -11.47 -5.33
CA TYR A 139 -5.01 -11.80 -6.57
C TYR A 139 -5.83 -12.71 -7.51
N CYS A 140 -6.95 -13.25 -7.07
CA CYS A 140 -7.81 -14.15 -7.86
C CYS A 140 -7.00 -15.30 -8.50
N HIS A 141 -6.08 -15.91 -7.74
CA HIS A 141 -5.28 -17.04 -8.20
C HIS A 141 -5.65 -18.33 -7.46
N ASP A 142 -5.32 -19.46 -8.09
CA ASP A 142 -5.39 -20.77 -7.45
C ASP A 142 -4.10 -21.00 -6.64
N PRO A 143 -4.18 -21.12 -5.30
CA PRO A 143 -3.00 -21.31 -4.45
C PRO A 143 -2.20 -22.57 -4.78
N SER A 144 -2.84 -23.62 -5.35
CA SER A 144 -2.17 -24.88 -5.66
C SER A 144 -1.35 -24.83 -6.93
N SER A 145 -1.77 -24.06 -7.92
CA SER A 145 -1.11 -23.97 -9.23
C SER A 145 -0.46 -22.62 -9.52
N GLY A 146 -0.74 -21.60 -8.70
CA GLY A 146 -0.30 -20.21 -8.91
C GLY A 146 -0.92 -19.55 -10.14
N LYS A 147 -1.92 -20.16 -10.80
CA LYS A 147 -2.54 -19.68 -12.04
C LYS A 147 -3.74 -18.79 -11.78
N LEU A 148 -4.04 -17.93 -12.75
CA LEU A 148 -5.21 -17.07 -12.71
C LEU A 148 -6.51 -17.88 -12.67
N LEU A 149 -7.37 -17.60 -11.69
CA LEU A 149 -8.71 -18.19 -11.58
C LEU A 149 -9.64 -17.57 -12.61
N LYS A 150 -9.56 -18.03 -13.86
CA LYS A 150 -10.34 -17.49 -14.99
C LYS A 150 -11.86 -17.59 -14.79
N LYS A 151 -12.32 -18.47 -13.88
CA LYS A 151 -13.74 -18.63 -13.52
C LYS A 151 -14.16 -17.75 -12.33
N HIS A 152 -13.24 -17.00 -11.70
CA HIS A 152 -13.62 -16.06 -10.66
C HIS A 152 -14.55 -14.98 -11.24
N PRO A 153 -15.65 -14.61 -10.57
CA PRO A 153 -16.61 -13.64 -11.11
C PRO A 153 -15.98 -12.34 -11.59
N ASP A 154 -15.09 -11.74 -10.80
CA ASP A 154 -14.42 -10.49 -11.15
C ASP A 154 -13.50 -10.66 -12.37
N ILE A 155 -12.78 -11.79 -12.47
CA ILE A 155 -11.93 -12.08 -13.63
C ILE A 155 -12.76 -12.31 -14.88
N LEU A 156 -13.88 -13.03 -14.79
CA LEU A 156 -14.80 -13.20 -15.92
C LEU A 156 -15.35 -11.86 -16.41
N HIS A 157 -15.76 -11.00 -15.46
CA HIS A 157 -16.19 -9.64 -15.78
C HIS A 157 -15.09 -8.88 -16.52
N ASP A 158 -13.89 -8.87 -15.96
CA ASP A 158 -12.77 -8.08 -16.46
C ASP A 158 -12.24 -8.59 -17.81
N LEU A 159 -12.28 -9.91 -18.05
CA LEU A 159 -11.93 -10.47 -19.36
C LEU A 159 -12.91 -10.03 -20.47
N ALA A 160 -14.18 -9.82 -20.11
CA ALA A 160 -15.20 -9.32 -21.04
C ALA A 160 -15.16 -7.78 -21.17
N ASN A 161 -14.75 -7.09 -20.13
CA ASN A 161 -14.82 -5.63 -19.99
C ASN A 161 -13.54 -5.02 -19.37
N TYR A 162 -12.36 -5.40 -19.84
CA TYR A 162 -11.10 -5.02 -19.18
C TYR A 162 -10.83 -3.51 -19.13
N GLN A 163 -11.57 -2.70 -19.89
CA GLN A 163 -11.53 -1.25 -19.81
C GLN A 163 -12.27 -0.69 -18.57
N PHE A 164 -13.07 -1.51 -17.92
CA PHE A 164 -13.82 -1.20 -16.70
C PHE A 164 -13.59 -2.28 -15.64
N PRO A 165 -12.36 -2.42 -15.14
CA PRO A 165 -11.97 -3.53 -14.30
C PRO A 165 -12.58 -3.47 -12.89
N MET A 166 -12.78 -4.64 -12.30
CA MET A 166 -13.19 -4.81 -10.89
C MET A 166 -12.07 -5.40 -10.04
N SER A 167 -11.29 -6.34 -10.60
CA SER A 167 -10.20 -7.00 -9.90
C SER A 167 -8.90 -6.16 -9.94
N ALA A 168 -8.01 -6.38 -8.96
CA ALA A 168 -6.68 -5.76 -8.97
C ALA A 168 -5.90 -6.09 -10.25
N ILE A 169 -5.94 -7.36 -10.71
CA ILE A 169 -5.28 -7.80 -11.94
C ILE A 169 -5.85 -7.06 -13.16
N GLY A 170 -7.18 -6.90 -13.21
CA GLY A 170 -7.83 -6.13 -14.27
C GLY A 170 -7.37 -4.66 -14.30
N TYR A 171 -7.31 -3.99 -13.12
CA TYR A 171 -6.79 -2.61 -13.02
C TYR A 171 -5.34 -2.51 -13.49
N LEU A 172 -4.48 -3.45 -13.09
CA LEU A 172 -3.07 -3.45 -13.53
C LEU A 172 -2.96 -3.59 -15.03
N VAL A 173 -3.69 -4.52 -15.64
CA VAL A 173 -3.65 -4.73 -17.10
C VAL A 173 -4.27 -3.55 -17.86
N ALA A 174 -5.39 -3.01 -17.40
CA ALA A 174 -6.03 -1.84 -18.01
C ALA A 174 -5.11 -0.60 -17.95
N GLY A 175 -4.47 -0.35 -16.80
CA GLY A 175 -3.50 0.74 -16.66
C GLY A 175 -2.28 0.58 -17.56
N LEU A 176 -1.73 -0.64 -17.66
CA LEU A 176 -0.61 -0.96 -18.57
C LEU A 176 -1.02 -0.80 -20.03
N ASP A 177 -2.24 -1.18 -20.41
CA ASP A 177 -2.76 -1.01 -21.78
C ASP A 177 -2.91 0.48 -22.16
N LEU A 178 -3.39 1.32 -21.24
CA LEU A 178 -3.47 2.76 -21.44
C LEU A 178 -2.07 3.36 -21.68
N ARG A 179 -1.07 2.93 -20.92
CA ARG A 179 0.33 3.37 -21.08
C ARG A 179 0.94 2.85 -22.39
N TYR A 180 0.70 1.59 -22.73
CA TYR A 180 1.14 1.00 -24.00
C TYR A 180 0.61 1.79 -25.20
N LYS A 181 -0.68 2.11 -25.21
CA LYS A 181 -1.32 2.91 -26.26
C LYS A 181 -0.80 4.34 -26.32
N ALA A 182 -0.44 4.91 -25.16
CA ALA A 182 0.13 6.26 -25.07
C ALA A 182 1.64 6.31 -25.36
N GLY A 183 2.30 5.18 -25.61
CA GLY A 183 3.75 5.12 -25.83
C GLY A 183 4.58 5.39 -24.56
N LEU A 184 3.98 5.32 -23.38
CA LEU A 184 4.66 5.51 -22.09
C LEU A 184 5.35 4.21 -21.63
N PRO A 185 6.42 4.30 -20.80
CA PRO A 185 7.01 3.09 -20.20
C PRO A 185 6.04 2.45 -19.20
N PRO A 186 6.15 1.14 -18.91
CA PRO A 186 5.39 0.51 -17.85
C PRO A 186 5.79 1.10 -16.49
N TYR A 187 4.86 1.15 -15.54
CA TYR A 187 5.22 1.31 -14.13
C TYR A 187 5.76 -0.01 -13.57
N THR A 188 6.53 0.06 -12.50
CA THR A 188 6.90 -1.13 -11.72
C THR A 188 5.69 -1.60 -10.91
N VAL A 189 5.42 -2.91 -10.87
CA VAL A 189 4.34 -3.51 -10.08
C VAL A 189 4.96 -4.31 -8.93
N LEU A 190 4.66 -3.91 -7.69
CA LEU A 190 5.29 -4.45 -6.49
C LEU A 190 4.22 -4.99 -5.52
N SER A 191 4.13 -6.30 -5.39
CA SER A 191 3.35 -6.91 -4.32
C SER A 191 4.08 -6.72 -2.98
N CYS A 192 3.34 -6.26 -1.97
CA CYS A 192 3.80 -6.14 -0.59
C CYS A 192 2.96 -7.04 0.33
N ASP A 193 2.39 -8.10 -0.20
CA ASP A 193 1.72 -9.15 0.55
C ASP A 193 2.69 -10.25 0.99
N ASN A 194 2.38 -10.89 2.09
CA ASN A 194 3.19 -11.96 2.66
C ASN A 194 2.95 -13.29 1.90
N LEU A 195 3.42 -13.35 0.65
CA LEU A 195 3.32 -14.50 -0.25
C LEU A 195 4.72 -14.81 -0.80
N PRO A 196 5.10 -16.09 -0.89
CA PRO A 196 6.40 -16.47 -1.47
C PRO A 196 6.52 -16.02 -2.92
N GLU A 197 7.70 -15.50 -3.29
CA GLU A 197 7.98 -15.03 -4.65
C GLU A 197 6.85 -14.18 -5.26
N ASN A 198 6.27 -13.29 -4.46
CA ASN A 198 5.06 -12.53 -4.77
C ASN A 198 5.16 -11.74 -6.09
N GLY A 199 6.34 -11.25 -6.45
CA GLY A 199 6.58 -10.57 -7.74
C GLY A 199 6.43 -11.51 -8.94
N ASN A 200 7.02 -12.73 -8.86
CA ASN A 200 6.92 -13.73 -9.91
C ASN A 200 5.47 -14.23 -10.08
N MET A 201 4.78 -14.47 -8.97
CA MET A 201 3.36 -14.83 -9.00
C MET A 201 2.54 -13.73 -9.69
N LEU A 202 2.66 -12.49 -9.26
CA LEU A 202 1.93 -11.36 -9.81
C LEU A 202 2.22 -11.14 -11.31
N ARG A 203 3.49 -11.26 -11.72
CA ARG A 203 3.88 -11.21 -13.13
C ARG A 203 3.14 -12.26 -13.96
N ASN A 204 3.09 -13.49 -13.49
CA ASN A 204 2.42 -14.59 -14.19
C ASN A 204 0.91 -14.32 -14.35
N LEU A 205 0.25 -13.84 -13.30
CA LEU A 205 -1.19 -13.52 -13.35
C LEU A 205 -1.48 -12.40 -14.36
N VAL A 206 -0.68 -11.33 -14.36
CA VAL A 206 -0.80 -10.21 -15.31
C VAL A 206 -0.56 -10.69 -16.73
N LEU A 207 0.44 -11.55 -16.96
CA LEU A 207 0.73 -12.11 -18.28
C LEU A 207 -0.37 -13.09 -18.75
N GLU A 208 -0.91 -13.93 -17.88
CA GLU A 208 -2.02 -14.81 -18.24
C GLU A 208 -3.26 -14.01 -18.65
N PHE A 209 -3.58 -12.93 -17.91
CA PHE A 209 -4.71 -12.08 -18.22
C PHE A 209 -4.48 -11.29 -19.51
N SER A 210 -3.35 -10.58 -19.64
CA SER A 210 -3.04 -9.75 -20.81
C SER A 210 -2.95 -10.54 -22.11
N LYS A 211 -2.50 -11.79 -22.05
CA LYS A 211 -2.47 -12.70 -23.22
C LYS A 211 -3.86 -12.95 -23.81
N ILE A 212 -4.90 -12.97 -22.96
CA ILE A 212 -6.28 -13.21 -23.42
C ILE A 212 -6.85 -11.94 -24.04
N VAL A 213 -6.62 -10.77 -23.43
CA VAL A 213 -7.29 -9.52 -23.86
C VAL A 213 -6.54 -8.79 -24.98
N ASN A 214 -5.20 -8.85 -24.99
CA ASN A 214 -4.37 -8.18 -25.99
C ASN A 214 -2.98 -8.80 -26.12
N PRO A 215 -2.73 -9.67 -27.12
CA PRO A 215 -1.42 -10.30 -27.32
C PRO A 215 -0.25 -9.31 -27.51
N GLY A 216 -0.47 -8.16 -28.15
CA GLY A 216 0.56 -7.12 -28.34
C GLY A 216 0.96 -6.47 -27.01
N LEU A 217 -0.01 -6.19 -26.15
CA LEU A 217 0.24 -5.73 -24.79
C LEU A 217 0.99 -6.79 -23.98
N ASN A 218 0.59 -8.05 -24.09
CA ASN A 218 1.26 -9.16 -23.40
C ASN A 218 2.74 -9.24 -23.77
N GLN A 219 3.09 -9.14 -25.05
CA GLN A 219 4.48 -9.13 -25.50
C GLN A 219 5.25 -7.93 -24.92
N TRP A 220 4.65 -6.74 -24.95
CA TRP A 220 5.25 -5.53 -24.40
C TRP A 220 5.47 -5.63 -22.87
N ILE A 221 4.52 -6.20 -22.12
CA ILE A 221 4.68 -6.46 -20.68
C ILE A 221 5.78 -7.51 -20.44
N THR A 222 5.87 -8.55 -21.29
CA THR A 222 6.90 -9.57 -21.19
C THR A 222 8.29 -8.98 -21.31
N ASP A 223 8.48 -8.04 -22.25
CA ASP A 223 9.78 -7.46 -22.62
C ASP A 223 10.20 -6.31 -21.69
N LYS A 224 9.24 -5.53 -21.17
CA LYS A 224 9.51 -4.26 -20.46
C LYS A 224 8.96 -4.20 -19.05
N GLY A 225 8.02 -5.06 -18.67
CA GLY A 225 7.38 -5.04 -17.36
C GLY A 225 8.35 -5.46 -16.25
N CYS A 226 8.31 -4.72 -15.14
CA CYS A 226 9.09 -5.00 -13.94
C CYS A 226 8.16 -5.39 -12.78
N PHE A 227 8.43 -6.57 -12.20
CA PHE A 227 7.66 -7.16 -11.11
C PHE A 227 8.63 -7.68 -10.04
N PRO A 228 9.29 -6.78 -9.28
CA PRO A 228 10.15 -7.22 -8.20
C PRO A 228 9.37 -7.96 -7.12
N SER A 229 9.98 -8.98 -6.51
CA SER A 229 9.46 -9.56 -5.28
C SER A 229 9.85 -8.70 -4.08
N SER A 230 9.05 -8.75 -3.03
CA SER A 230 9.36 -8.07 -1.78
C SER A 230 9.01 -8.90 -0.54
N MET A 231 9.77 -8.68 0.52
CA MET A 231 9.48 -9.19 1.85
C MET A 231 9.20 -8.00 2.78
N VAL A 232 8.06 -8.04 3.44
CA VAL A 232 7.59 -7.03 4.39
C VAL A 232 7.38 -7.64 5.75
N ASP A 233 7.66 -6.87 6.82
CA ASP A 233 7.41 -7.30 8.18
C ASP A 233 7.14 -6.11 9.10
N ARG A 234 6.03 -6.17 9.82
CA ARG A 234 5.62 -5.32 10.93
C ARG A 234 4.33 -5.88 11.54
N ILE A 235 4.22 -5.89 12.85
CA ILE A 235 2.96 -6.24 13.54
C ILE A 235 2.08 -4.99 13.63
N VAL A 236 0.85 -5.12 13.12
CA VAL A 236 -0.14 -4.04 13.07
C VAL A 236 -1.48 -4.57 13.62
N PRO A 237 -1.71 -4.46 14.94
CA PRO A 237 -2.95 -4.92 15.55
C PRO A 237 -4.14 -4.03 15.17
N ALA A 238 -5.35 -4.57 15.37
CA ALA A 238 -6.58 -3.79 15.22
C ALA A 238 -6.64 -2.67 16.27
N VAL A 239 -7.08 -1.48 15.85
CA VAL A 239 -7.27 -0.32 16.74
C VAL A 239 -8.60 -0.47 17.49
N THR A 240 -8.56 -0.39 18.81
CA THR A 240 -9.75 -0.40 19.68
C THR A 240 -10.28 1.03 19.90
N GLU A 241 -11.51 1.14 20.41
CA GLU A 241 -12.06 2.45 20.78
C GLU A 241 -11.25 3.14 21.90
N ASN A 242 -10.70 2.36 22.84
CA ASN A 242 -9.82 2.91 23.89
C ASN A 242 -8.52 3.47 23.29
N ASP A 243 -7.98 2.83 22.27
CA ASP A 243 -6.81 3.34 21.56
C ASP A 243 -7.11 4.69 20.88
N LYS A 244 -8.26 4.79 20.19
CA LYS A 244 -8.69 6.06 19.57
C LYS A 244 -8.84 7.18 20.59
N LEU A 245 -9.41 6.86 21.76
CA LEU A 245 -9.55 7.83 22.85
C LEU A 245 -8.18 8.31 23.35
N SER A 246 -7.23 7.38 23.58
CA SER A 246 -5.87 7.70 24.01
C SER A 246 -5.13 8.57 22.99
N ILE A 247 -5.21 8.19 21.70
CA ILE A 247 -4.60 8.96 20.59
C ILE A 247 -5.24 10.37 20.52
N THR A 248 -6.56 10.47 20.59
CA THR A 248 -7.28 11.76 20.59
C THR A 248 -6.86 12.65 21.75
N GLU A 249 -6.65 12.06 22.93
CA GLU A 249 -6.22 12.80 24.14
C GLU A 249 -4.81 13.37 23.99
N GLN A 250 -3.90 12.62 23.38
CA GLN A 250 -2.52 13.06 23.12
C GLN A 250 -2.44 14.09 21.98
N LEU A 251 -3.16 13.84 20.87
CA LEU A 251 -3.16 14.72 19.69
C LEU A 251 -3.95 16.02 19.90
N LYS A 252 -4.91 16.04 20.83
CA LYS A 252 -5.98 17.06 20.93
C LYS A 252 -6.82 17.20 19.66
N CYS A 253 -6.76 16.20 18.78
CA CYS A 253 -7.53 16.07 17.54
C CYS A 253 -8.09 14.65 17.42
N ARG A 254 -9.27 14.49 16.82
CA ARG A 254 -9.86 13.18 16.53
C ARG A 254 -9.32 12.65 15.22
N ASP A 255 -8.78 11.44 15.25
CA ASP A 255 -8.30 10.72 14.08
C ASP A 255 -9.04 9.40 13.90
N GLU A 256 -9.86 9.31 12.84
CA GLU A 256 -10.65 8.11 12.52
C GLU A 256 -9.84 7.05 11.76
N ALA A 257 -8.68 7.43 11.24
CA ALA A 257 -7.84 6.60 10.41
C ALA A 257 -6.52 6.19 11.11
N ALA A 258 -6.40 6.42 12.41
CA ALA A 258 -5.21 6.05 13.18
C ALA A 258 -4.91 4.54 13.07
N VAL A 259 -3.62 4.20 13.09
CA VAL A 259 -3.14 2.82 13.14
C VAL A 259 -2.13 2.65 14.27
N ILE A 260 -2.08 1.44 14.82
CA ILE A 260 -1.11 1.06 15.86
C ILE A 260 -0.19 0.01 15.29
N CYS A 261 1.08 0.06 15.66
CA CYS A 261 2.07 -0.93 15.25
C CYS A 261 3.17 -1.06 16.30
N GLU A 262 3.99 -2.09 16.15
CA GLU A 262 5.25 -2.21 16.86
C GLU A 262 6.32 -1.26 16.30
N PRO A 263 7.39 -0.95 17.05
CA PRO A 263 8.52 -0.15 16.54
C PRO A 263 9.29 -0.83 15.40
N PHE A 264 9.40 -2.17 15.44
CA PHE A 264 10.10 -2.93 14.41
C PHE A 264 9.36 -2.86 13.08
N ARG A 265 10.13 -2.68 12.02
CA ARG A 265 9.66 -2.81 10.63
C ARG A 265 10.80 -3.28 9.75
N GLN A 266 10.49 -4.05 8.73
CA GLN A 266 11.44 -4.46 7.71
C GLN A 266 10.78 -4.45 6.33
N TRP A 267 11.50 -3.96 5.33
CA TRP A 267 11.12 -4.01 3.93
C TRP A 267 12.33 -4.34 3.08
N VAL A 268 12.26 -5.44 2.36
CA VAL A 268 13.28 -5.88 1.39
C VAL A 268 12.63 -5.97 0.03
N ILE A 269 13.29 -5.46 -1.01
CA ILE A 269 12.75 -5.40 -2.38
C ILE A 269 13.84 -5.86 -3.34
N GLU A 270 13.48 -6.66 -4.33
CA GLU A 270 14.38 -6.94 -5.45
C GLU A 270 14.68 -5.68 -6.25
N ASN A 271 15.94 -5.44 -6.56
CA ASN A 271 16.41 -4.24 -7.27
C ASN A 271 16.11 -4.30 -8.78
N LYS A 272 14.81 -4.29 -9.14
CA LYS A 272 14.29 -4.36 -10.50
C LYS A 272 13.18 -3.32 -10.67
N PHE A 273 13.48 -2.18 -11.31
CA PHE A 273 12.52 -1.09 -11.48
C PHE A 273 12.50 -0.57 -12.91
N ALA A 274 11.29 -0.27 -13.42
CA ALA A 274 11.11 0.23 -14.80
C ALA A 274 11.37 1.74 -14.93
N CYS A 275 10.96 2.53 -13.96
CA CYS A 275 10.93 4.00 -14.04
C CYS A 275 11.58 4.71 -12.82
N GLY A 276 12.57 4.08 -12.21
CA GLY A 276 13.18 4.58 -10.97
C GLY A 276 12.37 4.25 -9.72
N LEU A 277 12.84 4.69 -8.57
CA LEU A 277 12.29 4.44 -7.24
C LEU A 277 12.54 5.63 -6.31
N PRO A 278 11.76 5.78 -5.23
CA PRO A 278 12.11 6.68 -4.15
C PRO A 278 13.45 6.29 -3.52
N ASP A 279 14.11 7.20 -2.81
CA ASP A 279 15.33 6.85 -2.07
C ASP A 279 15.03 5.97 -0.84
N PHE A 280 14.57 4.76 -1.13
CA PHE A 280 14.21 3.76 -0.12
C PHE A 280 15.37 3.38 0.79
N GLN A 281 16.61 3.41 0.28
CA GLN A 281 17.77 3.00 1.04
C GLN A 281 18.10 4.00 2.16
N SER A 282 17.85 5.29 1.96
CA SER A 282 18.09 6.34 2.98
C SER A 282 17.25 6.16 4.24
N VAL A 283 16.14 5.43 4.15
CA VAL A 283 15.23 5.18 5.27
C VAL A 283 15.21 3.71 5.72
N GLY A 284 16.22 2.92 5.28
CA GLY A 284 16.45 1.56 5.76
C GLY A 284 15.71 0.45 5.01
N VAL A 285 15.10 0.72 3.84
CA VAL A 285 14.64 -0.33 2.94
C VAL A 285 15.83 -1.01 2.30
N GLN A 286 15.84 -2.33 2.31
CA GLN A 286 16.93 -3.14 1.75
C GLN A 286 16.62 -3.48 0.29
N LEU A 287 17.55 -3.14 -0.63
CA LEU A 287 17.50 -3.60 -2.01
C LEU A 287 18.40 -4.83 -2.17
N THR A 288 17.92 -5.85 -2.86
CA THR A 288 18.64 -7.11 -3.08
C THR A 288 18.46 -7.62 -4.50
N ASP A 289 19.40 -8.44 -4.97
CA ASP A 289 19.27 -9.15 -6.24
C ASP A 289 18.50 -10.49 -6.09
N ASP A 290 18.37 -10.99 -4.85
CA ASP A 290 17.66 -12.23 -4.53
C ASP A 290 16.88 -12.07 -3.20
N ILE A 291 15.58 -12.21 -3.26
CA ILE A 291 14.68 -12.06 -2.08
C ILE A 291 14.62 -13.33 -1.23
N ARG A 292 14.88 -14.51 -1.83
CA ARG A 292 14.65 -15.82 -1.19
C ARG A 292 15.34 -16.00 0.17
N PRO A 293 16.59 -15.58 0.39
CA PRO A 293 17.22 -15.69 1.71
C PRO A 293 16.46 -14.93 2.82
N TYR A 294 15.85 -13.80 2.49
CA TYR A 294 15.07 -12.99 3.43
C TYR A 294 13.70 -13.62 3.73
N GLU A 295 13.04 -14.18 2.72
CA GLU A 295 11.79 -14.93 2.88
C GLU A 295 12.02 -16.17 3.75
N GLU A 296 13.07 -16.95 3.50
CA GLU A 296 13.42 -18.12 4.31
C GLU A 296 13.76 -17.74 5.76
N MET A 297 14.54 -16.69 5.97
CA MET A 297 14.87 -16.18 7.28
C MET A 297 13.60 -15.80 8.06
N LYS A 298 12.70 -15.05 7.44
CA LYS A 298 11.42 -14.66 8.04
C LYS A 298 10.57 -15.88 8.41
N LEU A 299 10.42 -16.83 7.49
CA LEU A 299 9.65 -18.06 7.74
C LEU A 299 10.20 -18.86 8.90
N ARG A 300 11.53 -19.03 8.98
CA ARG A 300 12.18 -19.86 9.99
C ARG A 300 12.27 -19.17 11.35
N LEU A 301 12.64 -17.89 11.40
CA LEU A 301 12.91 -17.17 12.65
C LEU A 301 11.67 -16.45 13.19
N LEU A 302 10.93 -15.73 12.37
CA LEU A 302 9.80 -14.91 12.84
C LEU A 302 8.51 -15.72 12.93
N ASN A 303 8.06 -16.31 11.83
CA ASN A 303 6.82 -17.09 11.84
C ASN A 303 6.96 -18.38 12.66
N GLY A 304 8.11 -19.03 12.64
CA GLY A 304 8.42 -20.19 13.48
C GLY A 304 8.39 -19.85 14.97
N THR A 305 8.98 -18.74 15.37
CA THR A 305 8.99 -18.27 16.78
C THR A 305 7.59 -17.88 17.22
N HIS A 306 6.81 -17.15 16.41
CA HIS A 306 5.43 -16.79 16.73
C HIS A 306 4.55 -18.04 16.90
N SER A 307 4.70 -19.04 16.03
CA SER A 307 3.99 -20.31 16.16
C SER A 307 4.41 -21.05 17.44
N THR A 308 5.70 -21.09 17.76
CA THR A 308 6.22 -21.73 18.96
C THR A 308 5.70 -21.05 20.24
N ILE A 309 5.71 -19.72 20.29
CA ILE A 309 5.18 -18.95 21.41
C ILE A 309 3.67 -19.17 21.53
N ALA A 310 2.92 -19.19 20.42
CA ALA A 310 1.49 -19.48 20.46
C ALA A 310 1.15 -20.89 20.98
N TYR A 311 2.03 -21.86 20.77
CA TYR A 311 1.86 -23.24 21.29
C TYR A 311 2.39 -23.43 22.73
N LEU A 312 3.39 -22.66 23.14
CA LEU A 312 4.04 -22.78 24.45
C LEU A 312 3.64 -21.67 25.43
N GLY A 313 3.09 -20.57 24.92
CA GLY A 313 2.73 -19.38 25.68
C GLY A 313 1.31 -19.47 26.23
N PHE A 314 1.20 -20.11 27.38
CA PHE A 314 0.10 -19.89 28.30
C PHE A 314 0.53 -18.91 29.36
#